data_5eaab412036cbb417ca6dd5caa8e8edb
#
_entry.id   5eaab412036cbb417ca6dd5caa8e8edb
#
_cell.length_a   1.000
_cell.length_b   1.000
_cell.length_c   1.000
_cell.angle_alpha   90.00
_cell.angle_beta   90.00
_cell.angle_gamma   90.00
#
_symmetry.space_group_name_H-M   'P 1'
#
loop_
_entity.id
_entity.type
_entity.pdbx_description
1 polymer ?
#
loop_
_entity_poly.entity_id
_entity_poly.type
_entity_poly.pdbx_seq_one_letter_code
_entity_poly.pdbx_strand_id
1 'polypeptide(L)'
;MDNILFCSCGRRATLLKDFRKSMNGCGNIVATDLSPVAPALFMADKTYLVPRIDAPEYFDKVLEICEKEDVKAITTLIDPEIEILSKHREKLLAKGVLPLCPADWTARLCFDKYEMFKHLSSKGVRTVLTYNSLEGLKEGLEKGEVEFPVFMKPISGSGSVGIGKVNNWEEAEAKFNDGKFTYIIQELMTGGDCDADVYVDCISHKPVAAFSKKKIESRIGGASKTISFKDQKLFDFIEEVCAVLELNGPCDMDFFIKDGEYYLSEINPRFGGAYLHAYGAGVDFIKLILNNIHGIENKSIIGQYDEDIIMMMYDDVVIAKKSELMSDDFPLI
;
A
#
# COMPACT_ATOMS: atom_id res chain seq x y z
N MET A 1 -11.22 23.25 9.34
CA MET A 1 -10.04 22.47 9.79
C MET A 1 -9.86 21.31 8.84
N ASP A 2 -8.61 20.91 8.58
CA ASP A 2 -8.28 19.83 7.64
C ASP A 2 -8.20 18.49 8.38
N ASN A 3 -9.31 18.04 8.93
CA ASN A 3 -9.37 16.80 9.69
C ASN A 3 -9.19 15.60 8.76
N ILE A 4 -8.27 14.68 9.13
CA ILE A 4 -7.95 13.49 8.32
C ILE A 4 -8.23 12.23 9.13
N LEU A 5 -8.99 11.29 8.54
CA LEU A 5 -9.34 10.02 9.14
C LEU A 5 -8.39 8.91 8.66
N PHE A 6 -7.80 8.21 9.62
CA PHE A 6 -6.99 7.00 9.43
C PHE A 6 -7.79 5.78 9.89
N CYS A 7 -8.19 4.95 8.95
CA CYS A 7 -8.85 3.69 9.24
C CYS A 7 -7.81 2.58 9.50
N SER A 8 -8.15 1.65 10.39
CA SER A 8 -7.30 0.49 10.74
C SER A 8 -5.87 0.89 11.04
N CYS A 9 -5.69 1.88 11.94
CA CYS A 9 -4.41 2.54 12.16
C CYS A 9 -3.33 1.65 12.80
N GLY A 10 -3.70 0.61 13.55
CA GLY A 10 -2.84 -0.45 14.05
C GLY A 10 -1.55 0.07 14.72
N ARG A 11 -0.42 -0.38 14.19
CA ARG A 11 0.93 -0.06 14.69
C ARG A 11 1.55 1.20 14.05
N ARG A 12 0.83 1.94 13.24
CA ARG A 12 1.36 3.05 12.44
C ARG A 12 1.52 4.36 13.22
N ALA A 13 1.90 4.28 14.49
CA ALA A 13 2.04 5.42 15.42
C ALA A 13 2.98 6.51 14.89
N THR A 14 4.13 6.13 14.32
CA THR A 14 5.10 7.09 13.79
C THR A 14 4.54 7.84 12.58
N LEU A 15 3.78 7.19 11.70
CA LEU A 15 3.11 7.85 10.58
C LEU A 15 2.16 8.96 11.08
N LEU A 16 1.36 8.69 12.11
CA LEU A 16 0.45 9.69 12.68
C LEU A 16 1.22 10.85 13.34
N LYS A 17 2.39 10.57 13.96
CA LYS A 17 3.29 11.63 14.48
C LYS A 17 3.80 12.54 13.34
N ASP A 18 4.16 11.95 12.18
CA ASP A 18 4.60 12.69 11.00
C ASP A 18 3.47 13.56 10.44
N PHE A 19 2.24 13.03 10.38
CA PHE A 19 1.05 13.80 10.00
C PHE A 19 0.85 14.98 10.94
N ARG A 20 0.88 14.78 12.24
CA ARG A 20 0.75 15.84 13.24
C ARG A 20 1.78 16.95 13.02
N LYS A 21 3.04 16.56 12.74
CA LYS A 21 4.12 17.52 12.50
C LYS A 21 3.88 18.34 11.22
N SER A 22 3.51 17.71 10.11
CA SER A 22 3.31 18.40 8.83
C SER A 22 2.02 19.20 8.77
N MET A 23 0.95 18.73 9.42
CA MET A 23 -0.32 19.47 9.56
C MET A 23 -0.16 20.73 10.41
N ASN A 24 0.78 20.77 11.34
CA ASN A 24 1.14 21.94 12.14
C ASN A 24 -0.08 22.69 12.71
N GLY A 25 -1.09 21.96 13.18
CA GLY A 25 -2.29 22.51 13.81
C GLY A 25 -3.40 22.96 12.85
N CYS A 26 -3.30 22.71 11.54
CA CYS A 26 -4.38 23.08 10.60
C CYS A 26 -5.63 22.17 10.71
N GLY A 27 -5.51 21.00 11.36
CA GLY A 27 -6.60 20.06 11.55
C GLY A 27 -6.30 18.99 12.60
N ASN A 28 -7.26 18.10 12.83
CA ASN A 28 -7.15 16.98 13.75
C ASN A 28 -6.84 15.69 13.00
N ILE A 29 -6.06 14.83 13.64
CA ILE A 29 -5.90 13.43 13.28
C ILE A 29 -7.02 12.65 13.95
N VAL A 30 -7.89 12.05 13.14
CA VAL A 30 -8.94 11.13 13.58
C VAL A 30 -8.47 9.73 13.26
N ALA A 31 -8.57 8.79 14.19
CA ALA A 31 -8.12 7.42 13.97
C ALA A 31 -9.16 6.39 14.41
N THR A 32 -9.28 5.33 13.63
CA THR A 32 -10.13 4.18 13.97
C THR A 32 -9.31 2.89 14.00
N ASP A 33 -9.73 1.98 14.86
CA ASP A 33 -9.22 0.60 14.91
C ASP A 33 -10.27 -0.32 15.51
N LEU A 34 -10.14 -1.62 15.26
CA LEU A 34 -10.91 -2.66 15.95
C LEU A 34 -10.43 -2.84 17.40
N SER A 35 -9.12 -2.73 17.61
CA SER A 35 -8.48 -3.02 18.88
C SER A 35 -8.28 -1.77 19.72
N PRO A 36 -8.77 -1.74 20.99
CA PRO A 36 -8.53 -0.62 21.91
C PRO A 36 -7.06 -0.47 22.33
N VAL A 37 -6.22 -1.46 22.05
CA VAL A 37 -4.78 -1.46 22.33
C VAL A 37 -3.93 -1.19 21.08
N ALA A 38 -4.50 -0.67 20.00
CA ALA A 38 -3.76 -0.24 18.82
C ALA A 38 -2.92 1.00 19.19
N PRO A 39 -1.56 0.96 19.14
CA PRO A 39 -0.72 2.06 19.60
C PRO A 39 -0.90 3.35 18.80
N ALA A 40 -1.30 3.29 17.54
CA ALA A 40 -1.53 4.49 16.73
C ALA A 40 -2.72 5.33 17.22
N LEU A 41 -3.71 4.73 17.90
CA LEU A 41 -4.83 5.47 18.51
C LEU A 41 -4.32 6.52 19.50
N PHE A 42 -3.25 6.23 20.25
CA PHE A 42 -2.66 7.15 21.22
C PHE A 42 -1.91 8.34 20.61
N MET A 43 -1.77 8.34 19.28
CA MET A 43 -1.17 9.44 18.53
C MET A 43 -2.21 10.35 17.87
N ALA A 44 -3.49 9.99 17.90
CA ALA A 44 -4.57 10.75 17.30
C ALA A 44 -5.20 11.76 18.27
N ASP A 45 -5.91 12.77 17.73
CA ASP A 45 -6.65 13.77 18.50
C ASP A 45 -8.06 13.28 18.85
N LYS A 46 -8.63 12.46 17.97
CA LYS A 46 -9.92 11.80 18.10
C LYS A 46 -9.81 10.35 17.74
N THR A 47 -10.39 9.48 18.55
CA THR A 47 -10.26 8.02 18.38
C THR A 47 -11.61 7.34 18.49
N TYR A 48 -11.79 6.28 17.68
CA TYR A 48 -13.02 5.50 17.65
C TYR A 48 -12.71 4.03 17.49
N LEU A 49 -13.41 3.19 18.24
CA LEU A 49 -13.48 1.76 17.95
C LEU A 49 -14.55 1.53 16.88
N VAL A 50 -14.22 0.69 15.92
CA VAL A 50 -15.10 0.32 14.82
C VAL A 50 -15.27 -1.20 14.76
N PRO A 51 -16.36 -1.72 14.20
CA PRO A 51 -16.52 -3.15 13.93
C PRO A 51 -15.40 -3.69 13.03
N ARG A 52 -15.35 -5.00 12.88
CA ARG A 52 -14.49 -5.62 11.85
C ARG A 52 -14.86 -5.09 10.47
N ILE A 53 -13.88 -4.98 9.58
CA ILE A 53 -14.07 -4.46 8.22
C ILE A 53 -15.07 -5.26 7.37
N ASP A 54 -15.28 -6.56 7.70
CA ASP A 54 -16.24 -7.44 7.05
C ASP A 54 -17.67 -7.36 7.66
N ALA A 55 -17.86 -6.58 8.72
CA ALA A 55 -19.17 -6.37 9.32
C ALA A 55 -20.05 -5.46 8.43
N PRO A 56 -21.33 -5.79 8.23
CA PRO A 56 -22.23 -5.02 7.35
C PRO A 56 -22.32 -3.52 7.72
N GLU A 57 -22.24 -3.20 8.99
CA GLU A 57 -22.35 -1.83 9.53
C GLU A 57 -21.03 -1.05 9.50
N TYR A 58 -19.92 -1.67 9.11
CA TYR A 58 -18.59 -1.06 9.17
C TYR A 58 -18.52 0.29 8.44
N PHE A 59 -18.89 0.31 7.17
CA PHE A 59 -18.78 1.54 6.37
C PHE A 59 -19.72 2.64 6.85
N ASP A 60 -20.94 2.30 7.28
CA ASP A 60 -21.87 3.28 7.82
C ASP A 60 -21.31 3.92 9.10
N LYS A 61 -20.61 3.14 9.95
CA LYS A 61 -19.92 3.66 11.13
C LYS A 61 -18.75 4.58 10.76
N VAL A 62 -17.98 4.25 9.74
CA VAL A 62 -16.91 5.13 9.22
C VAL A 62 -17.50 6.45 8.70
N LEU A 63 -18.61 6.40 7.96
CA LEU A 63 -19.27 7.58 7.41
C LEU A 63 -19.84 8.47 8.53
N GLU A 64 -20.45 7.89 9.57
CA GLU A 64 -20.91 8.62 10.77
C GLU A 64 -19.75 9.39 11.43
N ILE A 65 -18.58 8.76 11.55
CA ILE A 65 -17.38 9.39 12.12
C ILE A 65 -16.90 10.54 11.22
N CYS A 66 -16.91 10.35 9.89
CA CYS A 66 -16.54 11.41 8.95
C CYS A 66 -17.44 12.64 9.12
N GLU A 67 -18.74 12.45 9.24
CA GLU A 67 -19.71 13.56 9.44
C GLU A 67 -19.51 14.24 10.79
N LYS A 68 -19.38 13.44 11.87
CA LYS A 68 -19.24 13.95 13.24
C LYS A 68 -17.97 14.77 13.43
N GLU A 69 -16.86 14.35 12.84
CA GLU A 69 -15.56 14.99 13.01
C GLU A 69 -15.21 15.96 11.86
N ASP A 70 -16.17 16.26 10.96
CA ASP A 70 -15.95 17.12 9.79
C ASP A 70 -14.68 16.75 9.01
N VAL A 71 -14.52 15.43 8.72
CA VAL A 71 -13.35 14.87 8.04
C VAL A 71 -13.26 15.41 6.61
N LYS A 72 -12.07 15.81 6.19
CA LYS A 72 -11.79 16.34 4.84
C LYS A 72 -11.09 15.32 3.95
N ALA A 73 -10.32 14.39 4.53
CA ALA A 73 -9.74 13.29 3.78
C ALA A 73 -9.76 12.00 4.62
N ILE A 74 -9.83 10.86 3.94
CA ILE A 74 -9.81 9.53 4.55
C ILE A 74 -8.80 8.62 3.87
N THR A 75 -8.08 7.84 4.65
CA THR A 75 -7.16 6.79 4.18
C THR A 75 -7.28 5.55 5.06
N THR A 76 -6.92 4.40 4.50
CA THR A 76 -6.71 3.18 5.27
C THR A 76 -5.23 2.79 5.30
N LEU A 77 -4.85 2.00 6.30
CA LEU A 77 -3.48 1.50 6.46
C LEU A 77 -3.37 -0.02 6.28
N ILE A 78 -4.45 -0.67 5.80
CA ILE A 78 -4.49 -2.11 5.48
C ILE A 78 -5.11 -2.34 4.10
N ASP A 79 -4.57 -3.32 3.37
CA ASP A 79 -4.96 -3.60 1.99
C ASP A 79 -6.43 -4.03 1.82
N PRO A 80 -7.02 -4.92 2.66
CA PRO A 80 -8.41 -5.36 2.49
C PRO A 80 -9.46 -4.25 2.61
N GLU A 81 -9.14 -3.14 3.27
CA GLU A 81 -10.06 -2.03 3.48
C GLU A 81 -10.07 -1.04 2.31
N ILE A 82 -9.04 -1.07 1.45
CA ILE A 82 -8.95 -0.21 0.27
C ILE A 82 -10.16 -0.42 -0.65
N GLU A 83 -10.54 -1.67 -0.90
CA GLU A 83 -11.69 -2.01 -1.74
C GLU A 83 -13.00 -1.45 -1.17
N ILE A 84 -13.16 -1.47 0.16
CA ILE A 84 -14.35 -0.92 0.84
C ILE A 84 -14.43 0.58 0.60
N LEU A 85 -13.34 1.32 0.84
CA LEU A 85 -13.31 2.77 0.63
C LEU A 85 -13.51 3.12 -0.85
N SER A 86 -12.87 2.40 -1.76
CA SER A 86 -12.96 2.60 -3.21
C SER A 86 -14.36 2.37 -3.74
N LYS A 87 -15.04 1.31 -3.30
CA LYS A 87 -16.44 1.01 -3.63
C LYS A 87 -17.40 2.12 -3.18
N HIS A 88 -17.07 2.79 -2.10
CA HIS A 88 -17.91 3.86 -1.53
C HIS A 88 -17.37 5.28 -1.80
N ARG A 89 -16.42 5.40 -2.76
CA ARG A 89 -15.76 6.65 -3.11
C ARG A 89 -16.75 7.79 -3.37
N GLU A 90 -17.78 7.57 -4.17
CA GLU A 90 -18.78 8.58 -4.52
C GLU A 90 -19.59 9.06 -3.30
N LYS A 91 -19.89 8.18 -2.36
CA LYS A 91 -20.59 8.56 -1.11
C LYS A 91 -19.71 9.45 -0.25
N LEU A 92 -18.41 9.18 -0.17
CA LEU A 92 -17.44 9.99 0.57
C LEU A 92 -17.31 11.38 -0.07
N LEU A 93 -17.11 11.44 -1.39
CA LEU A 93 -17.02 12.70 -2.14
C LEU A 93 -18.29 13.56 -2.00
N ALA A 94 -19.47 12.94 -2.05
CA ALA A 94 -20.75 13.65 -1.84
C ALA A 94 -20.89 14.27 -0.43
N LYS A 95 -20.11 13.79 0.54
CA LYS A 95 -20.01 14.35 1.90
C LYS A 95 -18.85 15.34 2.07
N GLY A 96 -18.13 15.65 0.99
CA GLY A 96 -16.94 16.52 1.03
C GLY A 96 -15.70 15.88 1.64
N VAL A 97 -15.65 14.54 1.68
CA VAL A 97 -14.52 13.77 2.17
C VAL A 97 -13.71 13.26 0.97
N LEU A 98 -12.45 13.65 0.85
CA LEU A 98 -11.53 13.19 -0.18
C LEU A 98 -11.00 11.78 0.17
N PRO A 99 -11.38 10.72 -0.56
CA PRO A 99 -10.84 9.39 -0.32
C PRO A 99 -9.48 9.24 -0.98
N LEU A 100 -8.44 8.97 -0.18
CA LEU A 100 -7.09 8.71 -0.64
C LEU A 100 -6.96 7.22 -1.03
N CYS A 101 -7.71 6.83 -2.02
CA CYS A 101 -7.74 5.47 -2.55
C CYS A 101 -8.04 5.50 -4.05
N PRO A 102 -7.70 4.44 -4.81
CA PRO A 102 -7.95 4.36 -6.26
C PRO A 102 -9.43 4.27 -6.59
N ALA A 103 -9.77 4.29 -7.88
CA ALA A 103 -11.07 3.86 -8.35
C ALA A 103 -11.35 2.39 -7.99
N ASP A 104 -12.62 2.01 -7.84
CA ASP A 104 -13.04 0.66 -7.40
C ASP A 104 -12.45 -0.47 -8.27
N TRP A 105 -12.46 -0.30 -9.59
CA TRP A 105 -11.88 -1.30 -10.50
C TRP A 105 -10.36 -1.44 -10.34
N THR A 106 -9.64 -0.34 -10.10
CA THR A 106 -8.20 -0.34 -9.83
C THR A 106 -7.88 -0.98 -8.48
N ALA A 107 -8.70 -0.70 -7.44
CA ALA A 107 -8.55 -1.34 -6.14
C ALA A 107 -8.62 -2.87 -6.24
N ARG A 108 -9.62 -3.38 -6.99
CA ARG A 108 -9.75 -4.83 -7.25
C ARG A 108 -8.56 -5.40 -8.02
N LEU A 109 -8.06 -4.69 -9.02
CA LEU A 109 -6.85 -5.12 -9.73
C LEU A 109 -5.62 -5.18 -8.82
N CYS A 110 -5.43 -4.18 -7.95
CA CYS A 110 -4.32 -4.19 -7.00
C CYS A 110 -4.40 -5.36 -6.01
N PHE A 111 -5.60 -5.84 -5.69
CA PHE A 111 -5.80 -6.96 -4.78
C PHE A 111 -5.62 -8.32 -5.47
N ASP A 112 -5.91 -8.45 -6.77
CA ASP A 112 -5.75 -9.67 -7.58
C ASP A 112 -4.52 -9.57 -8.49
N LYS A 113 -3.45 -10.25 -8.10
CA LYS A 113 -2.15 -10.19 -8.79
C LYS A 113 -2.20 -10.75 -10.22
N TYR A 114 -3.12 -11.68 -10.52
CA TYR A 114 -3.26 -12.22 -11.87
C TYR A 114 -4.05 -11.28 -12.79
N GLU A 115 -5.14 -10.70 -12.30
CA GLU A 115 -5.89 -9.70 -13.06
C GLU A 115 -5.02 -8.44 -13.30
N MET A 116 -4.21 -8.02 -12.32
CA MET A 116 -3.24 -6.94 -12.50
C MET A 116 -2.23 -7.28 -13.62
N PHE A 117 -1.64 -8.48 -13.59
CA PHE A 117 -0.73 -8.94 -14.64
C PHE A 117 -1.39 -8.88 -16.02
N LYS A 118 -2.61 -9.41 -16.18
CA LYS A 118 -3.33 -9.39 -17.46
C LYS A 118 -3.61 -7.96 -17.96
N HIS A 119 -4.09 -7.10 -17.05
CA HIS A 119 -4.39 -5.72 -17.38
C HIS A 119 -3.14 -4.98 -17.86
N LEU A 120 -2.07 -4.99 -17.09
CA LEU A 120 -0.83 -4.29 -17.42
C LEU A 120 -0.17 -4.84 -18.68
N SER A 121 -0.08 -6.17 -18.83
CA SER A 121 0.45 -6.80 -20.05
C SER A 121 -0.34 -6.40 -21.29
N SER A 122 -1.68 -6.31 -21.20
CA SER A 122 -2.54 -5.87 -22.32
C SER A 122 -2.31 -4.42 -22.72
N LYS A 123 -1.74 -3.60 -21.84
CA LYS A 123 -1.37 -2.20 -22.06
C LYS A 123 0.10 -2.02 -22.43
N GLY A 124 0.87 -3.11 -22.52
CA GLY A 124 2.30 -3.08 -22.82
C GLY A 124 3.19 -2.65 -21.66
N VAL A 125 2.65 -2.58 -20.44
CA VAL A 125 3.41 -2.27 -19.23
C VAL A 125 4.13 -3.54 -18.74
N ARG A 126 5.43 -3.43 -18.49
CA ARG A 126 6.24 -4.57 -18.02
C ARG A 126 5.83 -5.03 -16.63
N THR A 127 5.51 -6.31 -16.51
CA THR A 127 5.17 -6.98 -15.25
C THR A 127 5.72 -8.39 -15.28
N VAL A 128 5.85 -9.01 -14.11
CA VAL A 128 6.40 -10.37 -13.98
C VAL A 128 5.49 -11.37 -14.68
N LEU A 129 6.04 -12.20 -15.57
CA LEU A 129 5.28 -13.23 -16.28
C LEU A 129 4.58 -14.15 -15.27
N THR A 130 3.26 -14.25 -15.39
CA THR A 130 2.42 -14.85 -14.35
C THR A 130 1.41 -15.83 -14.97
N TYR A 131 1.30 -17.00 -14.36
CA TYR A 131 0.31 -18.04 -14.67
C TYR A 131 -0.61 -18.27 -13.46
N ASN A 132 -1.87 -18.57 -13.71
CA ASN A 132 -2.85 -18.90 -12.66
C ASN A 132 -3.29 -20.37 -12.68
N SER A 133 -2.62 -21.20 -13.48
CA SER A 133 -2.91 -22.64 -13.57
C SER A 133 -1.65 -23.43 -13.90
N LEU A 134 -1.66 -24.73 -13.60
CA LEU A 134 -0.59 -25.65 -13.97
C LEU A 134 -0.55 -25.88 -15.49
N GLU A 135 -1.69 -25.85 -16.17
CA GLU A 135 -1.77 -25.93 -17.63
C GLU A 135 -1.05 -24.74 -18.27
N GLY A 136 -1.30 -23.53 -17.80
CA GLY A 136 -0.64 -22.32 -18.28
C GLY A 136 0.88 -22.38 -18.04
N LEU A 137 1.33 -22.83 -16.85
CA LEU A 137 2.74 -23.03 -16.58
C LEU A 137 3.35 -24.05 -17.57
N LYS A 138 2.66 -25.17 -17.82
CA LYS A 138 3.13 -26.21 -18.74
C LYS A 138 3.32 -25.67 -20.14
N GLU A 139 2.34 -24.94 -20.66
CA GLU A 139 2.43 -24.30 -21.97
C GLU A 139 3.59 -23.30 -22.04
N GLY A 140 3.81 -22.50 -20.99
CA GLY A 140 4.93 -21.56 -20.91
C GLY A 140 6.30 -22.27 -20.92
N LEU A 141 6.42 -23.38 -20.20
CA LEU A 141 7.63 -24.22 -20.22
C LEU A 141 7.89 -24.83 -21.62
N GLU A 142 6.85 -25.37 -22.28
CA GLU A 142 6.94 -25.94 -23.63
C GLU A 142 7.34 -24.89 -24.69
N LYS A 143 6.90 -23.65 -24.52
CA LYS A 143 7.26 -22.51 -25.40
C LYS A 143 8.60 -21.88 -25.06
N GLY A 144 9.23 -22.24 -23.93
CA GLY A 144 10.45 -21.62 -23.44
C GLY A 144 10.28 -20.17 -22.92
N GLU A 145 9.06 -19.81 -22.55
CA GLU A 145 8.73 -18.48 -21.97
C GLU A 145 9.16 -18.39 -20.50
N VAL A 146 9.19 -19.51 -19.81
CA VAL A 146 9.58 -19.66 -18.40
C VAL A 146 10.36 -20.96 -18.22
N GLU A 147 11.23 -21.00 -17.21
CA GLU A 147 11.95 -22.19 -16.80
C GLU A 147 11.96 -22.34 -15.28
N PHE A 148 12.20 -23.53 -14.77
CA PHE A 148 12.45 -23.74 -13.36
C PHE A 148 13.83 -23.19 -12.95
N PRO A 149 13.94 -22.62 -11.73
CA PRO A 149 12.92 -22.51 -10.71
C PRO A 149 11.89 -21.39 -10.99
N VAL A 150 10.64 -21.58 -10.57
CA VAL A 150 9.58 -20.56 -10.57
C VAL A 150 9.32 -20.07 -9.16
N PHE A 151 8.56 -18.97 -9.04
CA PHE A 151 8.11 -18.44 -7.75
C PHE A 151 6.58 -18.55 -7.62
N MET A 152 6.11 -19.09 -6.50
CA MET A 152 4.68 -19.22 -6.23
C MET A 152 4.26 -18.36 -5.06
N LYS A 153 3.15 -17.64 -5.22
CA LYS A 153 2.55 -16.82 -4.17
C LYS A 153 1.03 -16.84 -4.25
N PRO A 154 0.30 -16.56 -3.14
CA PRO A 154 -1.14 -16.39 -3.19
C PRO A 154 -1.55 -15.30 -4.17
N ILE A 155 -2.66 -15.52 -4.88
CA ILE A 155 -3.23 -14.56 -5.84
C ILE A 155 -3.59 -13.23 -5.17
N SER A 156 -4.05 -13.29 -3.91
CA SER A 156 -4.39 -12.13 -3.09
C SER A 156 -3.72 -12.21 -1.72
N GLY A 157 -3.68 -11.07 -1.02
CA GLY A 157 -3.06 -10.96 0.30
C GLY A 157 -1.67 -10.35 0.27
N SER A 158 -1.16 -9.99 1.45
CA SER A 158 0.11 -9.29 1.70
C SER A 158 0.92 -9.97 2.80
N GLY A 159 2.11 -9.43 3.14
CA GLY A 159 2.90 -9.89 4.28
C GLY A 159 3.71 -11.16 4.04
N SER A 160 3.96 -11.56 2.80
CA SER A 160 4.84 -12.69 2.43
C SER A 160 4.39 -14.06 2.98
N VAL A 161 3.09 -14.25 3.22
CA VAL A 161 2.53 -15.54 3.67
C VAL A 161 2.30 -16.44 2.47
N GLY A 162 2.68 -17.73 2.58
CA GLY A 162 2.42 -18.75 1.54
C GLY A 162 3.30 -18.64 0.29
N ILE A 163 4.29 -17.73 0.27
CA ILE A 163 5.19 -17.55 -0.88
C ILE A 163 6.34 -18.55 -0.87
N GLY A 164 6.95 -18.78 -2.01
CA GLY A 164 8.18 -19.57 -2.09
C GLY A 164 8.65 -19.90 -3.49
N LYS A 165 9.96 -20.16 -3.58
CA LYS A 165 10.63 -20.69 -4.75
C LYS A 165 10.25 -22.18 -4.89
N VAL A 166 10.06 -22.61 -6.13
CA VAL A 166 9.68 -23.97 -6.53
C VAL A 166 10.64 -24.41 -7.63
N ASN A 167 11.28 -25.57 -7.47
CA ASN A 167 12.43 -25.96 -8.28
C ASN A 167 12.10 -26.90 -9.44
N ASN A 168 10.93 -27.55 -9.42
CA ASN A 168 10.51 -28.52 -10.42
C ASN A 168 8.99 -28.64 -10.46
N TRP A 169 8.51 -29.45 -11.41
CA TRP A 169 7.08 -29.66 -11.64
C TRP A 169 6.37 -30.30 -10.45
N GLU A 170 6.97 -31.29 -9.81
CA GLU A 170 6.40 -32.03 -8.69
C GLU A 170 6.15 -31.11 -7.49
N GLU A 171 7.12 -30.21 -7.21
CA GLU A 171 6.96 -29.20 -6.16
C GLU A 171 5.86 -28.19 -6.52
N ALA A 172 5.77 -27.77 -7.78
CA ALA A 172 4.75 -26.85 -8.25
C ALA A 172 3.35 -27.44 -8.10
N GLU A 173 3.16 -28.69 -8.58
CA GLU A 173 1.89 -29.39 -8.48
C GLU A 173 1.48 -29.63 -7.03
N ALA A 174 2.39 -30.06 -6.17
CA ALA A 174 2.14 -30.29 -4.75
C ALA A 174 1.70 -29.00 -4.04
N LYS A 175 2.41 -27.88 -4.29
CA LYS A 175 2.08 -26.59 -3.69
C LYS A 175 0.79 -26.00 -4.25
N PHE A 176 0.55 -26.11 -5.56
CA PHE A 176 -0.66 -25.58 -6.20
C PHE A 176 -1.93 -26.26 -5.68
N ASN A 177 -1.83 -27.54 -5.34
CA ASN A 177 -2.94 -28.38 -4.87
C ASN A 177 -2.99 -28.53 -3.33
N ASP A 178 -2.21 -27.78 -2.55
CA ASP A 178 -2.17 -27.93 -1.09
C ASP A 178 -3.43 -27.47 -0.34
N GLY A 179 -4.35 -26.81 -1.05
CA GLY A 179 -5.65 -26.36 -0.53
C GLY A 179 -5.56 -25.18 0.45
N LYS A 180 -4.36 -24.61 0.68
CA LYS A 180 -4.20 -23.50 1.63
C LYS A 180 -4.51 -22.14 1.02
N PHE A 181 -4.15 -21.95 -0.26
CA PHE A 181 -4.35 -20.72 -0.99
C PHE A 181 -4.71 -21.00 -2.45
N THR A 182 -5.31 -20.01 -3.10
CA THR A 182 -5.30 -19.94 -4.56
C THR A 182 -3.98 -19.30 -4.98
N TYR A 183 -3.15 -20.05 -5.72
CA TYR A 183 -1.81 -19.61 -6.09
C TYR A 183 -1.73 -19.04 -7.50
N ILE A 184 -0.80 -18.12 -7.68
CA ILE A 184 -0.21 -17.78 -8.97
C ILE A 184 1.23 -18.30 -9.03
N ILE A 185 1.70 -18.54 -10.25
CA ILE A 185 3.04 -19.01 -10.55
C ILE A 185 3.73 -17.95 -11.41
N GLN A 186 4.87 -17.48 -10.98
CA GLN A 186 5.62 -16.42 -11.67
C GLN A 186 7.01 -16.91 -12.08
N GLU A 187 7.56 -16.33 -13.15
CA GLU A 187 8.98 -16.45 -13.40
C GLU A 187 9.78 -16.01 -12.17
N LEU A 188 10.93 -16.65 -11.93
CA LEU A 188 11.80 -16.26 -10.82
C LEU A 188 12.64 -15.04 -11.22
N MET A 189 12.38 -13.90 -10.61
CA MET A 189 13.17 -12.70 -10.80
C MET A 189 14.44 -12.75 -9.94
N THR A 190 15.61 -12.57 -10.56
CA THR A 190 16.93 -12.73 -9.90
C THR A 190 17.80 -11.48 -9.94
N GLY A 191 17.37 -10.41 -10.62
CA GLY A 191 18.17 -9.20 -10.82
C GLY A 191 18.12 -8.18 -9.70
N GLY A 192 17.41 -8.49 -8.59
CA GLY A 192 17.21 -7.60 -7.47
C GLY A 192 15.80 -6.99 -7.44
N ASP A 193 15.49 -6.33 -6.32
CA ASP A 193 14.21 -5.67 -6.10
C ASP A 193 14.40 -4.26 -5.53
N CYS A 194 13.41 -3.42 -5.71
CA CYS A 194 13.32 -2.11 -5.09
C CYS A 194 11.84 -1.72 -4.89
N ASP A 195 11.62 -0.74 -4.03
CA ASP A 195 10.30 -0.18 -3.76
C ASP A 195 10.29 1.32 -4.10
N ALA A 196 9.10 1.84 -4.42
CA ALA A 196 8.88 3.28 -4.46
C ALA A 196 7.61 3.66 -3.70
N ASP A 197 7.73 4.66 -2.81
CA ASP A 197 6.57 5.39 -2.33
C ASP A 197 6.19 6.44 -3.39
N VAL A 198 4.97 6.37 -3.89
CA VAL A 198 4.45 7.25 -4.96
C VAL A 198 3.23 8.00 -4.43
N TYR A 199 3.14 9.29 -4.73
CA TYR A 199 1.91 10.05 -4.52
C TYR A 199 1.29 10.43 -5.86
N VAL A 200 0.10 9.91 -6.11
CA VAL A 200 -0.71 10.28 -7.27
C VAL A 200 -1.67 11.40 -6.86
N ASP A 201 -1.51 12.55 -7.50
CA ASP A 201 -2.29 13.75 -7.20
C ASP A 201 -3.79 13.50 -7.44
N CYS A 202 -4.63 13.85 -6.48
CA CYS A 202 -6.07 13.59 -6.54
C CYS A 202 -6.83 14.53 -7.49
N ILE A 203 -6.19 15.55 -8.04
CA ILE A 203 -6.76 16.51 -8.97
C ILE A 203 -6.34 16.20 -10.42
N SER A 204 -5.03 16.11 -10.67
CA SER A 204 -4.50 15.81 -12.01
C SER A 204 -4.46 14.33 -12.35
N HIS A 205 -4.59 13.45 -11.36
CA HIS A 205 -4.46 11.99 -11.48
C HIS A 205 -3.11 11.53 -12.06
N LYS A 206 -2.05 12.33 -11.81
CA LYS A 206 -0.67 12.04 -12.23
C LYS A 206 0.21 11.78 -11.02
N PRO A 207 1.26 10.94 -11.14
CA PRO A 207 2.26 10.84 -10.11
C PRO A 207 3.02 12.17 -10.01
N VAL A 208 3.05 12.75 -8.81
CA VAL A 208 3.71 14.03 -8.54
C VAL A 208 4.85 13.91 -7.54
N ALA A 209 4.94 12.80 -6.83
CA ALA A 209 6.08 12.44 -6.01
C ALA A 209 6.39 10.95 -6.17
N ALA A 210 7.67 10.63 -6.24
CA ALA A 210 8.16 9.26 -6.20
C ALA A 210 9.48 9.25 -5.42
N PHE A 211 9.56 8.38 -4.42
CA PHE A 211 10.74 8.16 -3.59
C PHE A 211 11.15 6.69 -3.70
N SER A 212 12.26 6.42 -4.36
CA SER A 212 12.75 5.05 -4.58
C SER A 212 13.77 4.63 -3.54
N LYS A 213 13.70 3.36 -3.14
CA LYS A 213 14.56 2.78 -2.12
C LYS A 213 14.85 1.30 -2.38
N LYS A 214 16.04 0.85 -1.97
CA LYS A 214 16.44 -0.56 -1.96
C LYS A 214 16.34 -1.11 -0.55
N LYS A 215 15.94 -2.37 -0.43
CA LYS A 215 15.85 -3.09 0.85
C LYS A 215 17.25 -3.51 1.30
N ILE A 216 17.65 -3.10 2.49
CA ILE A 216 18.87 -3.61 3.16
C ILE A 216 18.50 -4.78 4.05
N GLU A 217 17.36 -4.68 4.76
CA GLU A 217 16.85 -5.72 5.64
C GLU A 217 15.32 -5.70 5.65
N SER A 218 14.72 -6.88 5.63
CA SER A 218 13.28 -7.06 5.74
C SER A 218 12.91 -7.79 7.02
N ARG A 219 11.76 -7.40 7.61
CA ARG A 219 11.09 -8.10 8.72
C ARG A 219 9.69 -8.52 8.27
N ILE A 220 8.99 -9.29 9.10
CA ILE A 220 7.60 -9.61 8.85
C ILE A 220 6.80 -8.31 8.68
N GLY A 221 6.16 -8.14 7.52
CA GLY A 221 5.35 -6.98 7.17
C GLY A 221 6.05 -5.86 6.39
N GLY A 222 7.32 -6.04 5.97
CA GLY A 222 7.97 -5.10 5.06
C GLY A 222 9.45 -4.83 5.33
N ALA A 223 10.01 -3.85 4.61
CA ALA A 223 11.40 -3.44 4.77
C ALA A 223 11.61 -2.68 6.09
N SER A 224 12.59 -3.12 6.88
CA SER A 224 12.97 -2.50 8.16
C SER A 224 14.20 -1.60 8.05
N LYS A 225 15.05 -1.84 7.05
CA LYS A 225 16.16 -0.95 6.70
C LYS A 225 16.19 -0.77 5.19
N THR A 226 16.30 0.47 4.76
CA THR A 226 16.29 0.83 3.34
C THR A 226 17.32 1.92 3.06
N ILE A 227 17.76 2.01 1.80
CA ILE A 227 18.63 3.09 1.31
C ILE A 227 17.97 3.74 0.08
N SER A 228 17.94 5.06 0.05
CA SER A 228 17.39 5.80 -1.08
C SER A 228 18.33 5.77 -2.29
N PHE A 229 17.74 5.79 -3.47
CA PHE A 229 18.47 5.95 -4.75
C PHE A 229 17.56 6.70 -5.74
N LYS A 230 18.15 7.14 -6.86
CA LYS A 230 17.40 7.73 -7.97
C LYS A 230 17.70 6.99 -9.25
N ASP A 231 16.69 6.76 -10.04
CA ASP A 231 16.83 6.25 -11.40
C ASP A 231 15.70 6.82 -12.27
N GLN A 232 16.06 7.61 -13.29
CA GLN A 232 15.07 8.20 -14.18
C GLN A 232 14.26 7.15 -14.92
N LYS A 233 14.85 5.99 -15.28
CA LYS A 233 14.11 4.89 -15.89
C LYS A 233 12.98 4.36 -14.99
N LEU A 234 13.22 4.30 -13.67
CA LEU A 234 12.18 3.89 -12.72
C LEU A 234 11.07 4.94 -12.65
N PHE A 235 11.42 6.21 -12.62
CA PHE A 235 10.44 7.29 -12.57
C PHE A 235 9.58 7.33 -13.83
N ASP A 236 10.19 7.21 -15.02
CA ASP A 236 9.47 7.10 -16.29
C ASP A 236 8.53 5.87 -16.29
N PHE A 237 9.00 4.74 -15.76
CA PHE A 237 8.20 3.52 -15.66
C PHE A 237 7.03 3.66 -14.67
N ILE A 238 7.21 4.38 -13.56
CA ILE A 238 6.11 4.71 -12.63
C ILE A 238 5.04 5.55 -13.34
N GLU A 239 5.43 6.50 -14.20
CA GLU A 239 4.49 7.29 -15.00
C GLU A 239 3.71 6.40 -15.99
N GLU A 240 4.37 5.45 -16.68
CA GLU A 240 3.73 4.46 -17.55
C GLU A 240 2.70 3.61 -16.80
N VAL A 241 3.04 3.12 -15.60
CA VAL A 241 2.13 2.34 -14.75
C VAL A 241 0.92 3.17 -14.33
N CYS A 242 1.15 4.40 -13.85
CA CYS A 242 0.06 5.29 -13.41
C CYS A 242 -0.86 5.71 -14.57
N ALA A 243 -0.35 5.80 -15.80
CA ALA A 243 -1.14 6.20 -16.97
C ALA A 243 -2.24 5.19 -17.36
N VAL A 244 -2.13 3.93 -16.92
CA VAL A 244 -3.08 2.86 -17.27
C VAL A 244 -3.95 2.41 -16.09
N LEU A 245 -3.83 3.10 -14.93
CA LEU A 245 -4.57 2.83 -13.71
C LEU A 245 -5.17 4.12 -13.15
N GLU A 246 -6.34 4.05 -12.53
CA GLU A 246 -6.96 5.19 -11.85
C GLU A 246 -6.54 5.20 -10.37
N LEU A 247 -5.26 5.51 -10.12
CA LEU A 247 -4.70 5.64 -8.78
C LEU A 247 -4.95 7.05 -8.22
N ASN A 248 -5.04 7.17 -6.89
CA ASN A 248 -5.18 8.44 -6.17
C ASN A 248 -4.54 8.34 -4.78
N GLY A 249 -3.83 9.37 -4.39
CA GLY A 249 -3.18 9.44 -3.08
C GLY A 249 -1.91 8.59 -3.00
N PRO A 250 -1.56 8.12 -1.79
CA PRO A 250 -0.32 7.37 -1.56
C PRO A 250 -0.41 5.95 -2.14
N CYS A 251 0.67 5.51 -2.75
CA CYS A 251 0.85 4.15 -3.26
C CYS A 251 2.24 3.65 -2.88
N ASP A 252 2.33 2.38 -2.53
CA ASP A 252 3.59 1.66 -2.31
C ASP A 252 3.73 0.64 -3.44
N MET A 253 4.75 0.81 -4.28
CA MET A 253 4.97 0.02 -5.48
C MET A 253 6.25 -0.80 -5.35
N ASP A 254 6.14 -2.11 -5.57
CA ASP A 254 7.27 -3.05 -5.57
C ASP A 254 7.68 -3.38 -7.01
N PHE A 255 8.99 -3.36 -7.27
CA PHE A 255 9.57 -3.63 -8.58
C PHE A 255 10.66 -4.67 -8.50
N PHE A 256 10.78 -5.48 -9.54
CA PHE A 256 11.96 -6.27 -9.83
C PHE A 256 12.79 -5.64 -10.93
N ILE A 257 14.07 -5.98 -10.94
CA ILE A 257 15.03 -5.57 -11.98
C ILE A 257 15.46 -6.81 -12.75
N LYS A 258 15.37 -6.77 -14.10
CA LYS A 258 15.85 -7.83 -14.99
C LYS A 258 16.45 -7.17 -16.24
N ASP A 259 17.69 -7.50 -16.54
CA ASP A 259 18.42 -6.98 -17.70
C ASP A 259 18.48 -5.44 -17.77
N GLY A 260 18.53 -4.79 -16.61
CA GLY A 260 18.56 -3.32 -16.49
C GLY A 260 17.22 -2.62 -16.72
N GLU A 261 16.12 -3.39 -16.79
CA GLU A 261 14.74 -2.90 -16.92
C GLU A 261 13.92 -3.22 -15.67
N TYR A 262 12.94 -2.36 -15.38
CA TYR A 262 12.02 -2.52 -14.25
C TYR A 262 10.76 -3.29 -14.65
N TYR A 263 10.30 -4.14 -13.74
CA TYR A 263 9.08 -4.95 -13.86
C TYR A 263 8.23 -4.72 -12.62
N LEU A 264 6.98 -4.34 -12.80
CA LEU A 264 6.08 -4.17 -11.66
C LEU A 264 5.75 -5.54 -11.05
N SER A 265 5.92 -5.64 -9.74
CA SER A 265 5.57 -6.82 -8.94
C SER A 265 4.23 -6.68 -8.24
N GLU A 266 3.98 -5.52 -7.60
CA GLU A 266 2.81 -5.28 -6.78
C GLU A 266 2.57 -3.78 -6.59
N ILE A 267 1.30 -3.38 -6.45
CA ILE A 267 0.89 -2.05 -6.03
C ILE A 267 0.01 -2.17 -4.80
N ASN A 268 0.40 -1.49 -3.73
CA ASN A 268 -0.41 -1.32 -2.54
C ASN A 268 -0.87 0.15 -2.48
N PRO A 269 -2.11 0.48 -2.90
CA PRO A 269 -2.55 1.87 -3.01
C PRO A 269 -2.93 2.46 -1.65
N ARG A 270 -1.94 2.56 -0.78
CA ARG A 270 -1.94 3.13 0.57
C ARG A 270 -0.51 3.49 0.97
N PHE A 271 -0.33 4.13 2.12
CA PHE A 271 1.00 4.36 2.67
C PHE A 271 1.77 3.07 2.87
N GLY A 272 2.96 2.96 2.28
CA GLY A 272 3.90 1.87 2.49
C GLY A 272 4.36 1.77 3.95
N GLY A 273 4.74 0.57 4.40
CA GLY A 273 5.31 0.38 5.74
C GLY A 273 6.55 1.21 5.96
N ALA A 274 7.34 1.38 4.90
CA ALA A 274 8.59 2.13 4.88
C ALA A 274 8.46 3.59 4.37
N TYR A 275 7.25 4.15 4.22
CA TYR A 275 7.04 5.56 3.85
C TYR A 275 7.75 6.55 4.79
N LEU A 276 7.98 6.14 6.04
CA LEU A 276 8.76 6.93 6.99
C LEU A 276 10.13 7.36 6.44
N HIS A 277 10.69 6.58 5.52
CA HIS A 277 11.94 6.93 4.83
C HIS A 277 11.75 8.12 3.89
N ALA A 278 10.72 8.06 3.03
CA ALA A 278 10.39 9.17 2.13
C ALA A 278 10.15 10.46 2.91
N TYR A 279 9.37 10.40 3.99
CA TYR A 279 9.11 11.53 4.86
C TYR A 279 10.40 12.07 5.51
N GLY A 280 11.22 11.18 6.09
CA GLY A 280 12.51 11.55 6.70
C GLY A 280 13.51 12.13 5.72
N ALA A 281 13.45 11.76 4.44
CA ALA A 281 14.25 12.33 3.35
C ALA A 281 13.65 13.62 2.74
N GLY A 282 12.54 14.13 3.31
CA GLY A 282 11.92 15.39 2.89
C GLY A 282 10.80 15.28 1.87
N VAL A 283 10.42 14.07 1.45
CA VAL A 283 9.29 13.82 0.53
C VAL A 283 7.99 13.71 1.33
N ASP A 284 7.35 14.84 1.54
CA ASP A 284 6.23 15.02 2.45
C ASP A 284 4.88 14.93 1.71
N PHE A 285 4.30 13.72 1.65
CA PHE A 285 2.98 13.49 1.05
C PHE A 285 1.84 14.19 1.79
N ILE A 286 2.05 14.53 3.06
CA ILE A 286 1.01 15.16 3.88
C ILE A 286 0.70 16.56 3.34
N LYS A 287 1.73 17.30 2.93
CA LYS A 287 1.54 18.60 2.26
C LYS A 287 0.80 18.49 0.93
N LEU A 288 1.06 17.40 0.17
CA LEU A 288 0.36 17.14 -1.08
C LEU A 288 -1.11 16.83 -0.83
N ILE A 289 -1.41 16.05 0.21
CA ILE A 289 -2.78 15.75 0.66
C ILE A 289 -3.51 17.04 1.05
N LEU A 290 -2.88 17.91 1.85
CA LEU A 290 -3.47 19.18 2.27
C LEU A 290 -3.81 20.09 1.08
N ASN A 291 -2.92 20.15 0.07
CA ASN A 291 -3.21 20.87 -1.17
C ASN A 291 -4.43 20.27 -1.88
N ASN A 292 -4.51 18.94 -2.01
CA ASN A 292 -5.66 18.31 -2.66
C ASN A 292 -6.97 18.48 -1.88
N ILE A 293 -6.95 18.50 -0.54
CA ILE A 293 -8.12 18.86 0.29
C ILE A 293 -8.66 20.26 -0.09
N HIS A 294 -7.76 21.19 -0.41
CA HIS A 294 -8.10 22.55 -0.82
C HIS A 294 -8.38 22.72 -2.33
N GLY A 295 -8.42 21.63 -3.10
CA GLY A 295 -8.63 21.66 -4.55
C GLY A 295 -7.42 22.21 -5.32
N ILE A 296 -6.22 22.18 -4.73
CA ILE A 296 -4.98 22.67 -5.33
C ILE A 296 -4.24 21.48 -5.96
N GLU A 297 -3.99 21.55 -7.27
CA GLU A 297 -3.16 20.60 -7.99
C GLU A 297 -1.69 20.73 -7.57
N ASN A 298 -1.04 19.61 -7.30
CA ASN A 298 0.35 19.56 -6.90
C ASN A 298 1.30 19.62 -8.10
N LYS A 299 2.41 20.34 -7.94
CA LYS A 299 3.52 20.27 -8.89
C LYS A 299 4.37 19.03 -8.62
N SER A 300 4.97 18.50 -9.68
CA SER A 300 5.87 17.34 -9.55
C SER A 300 7.11 17.67 -8.72
N ILE A 301 7.38 16.80 -7.75
CA ILE A 301 8.58 16.75 -6.92
C ILE A 301 9.27 15.39 -7.02
N ILE A 302 9.03 14.64 -8.11
CA ILE A 302 9.66 13.33 -8.37
C ILE A 302 11.20 13.51 -8.35
N GLY A 303 11.87 12.65 -7.59
CA GLY A 303 13.33 12.67 -7.47
C GLY A 303 13.92 13.85 -6.71
N GLN A 304 13.11 14.72 -6.07
CA GLN A 304 13.58 15.85 -5.29
C GLN A 304 13.92 15.45 -3.84
N TYR A 305 14.88 14.56 -3.67
CA TYR A 305 15.42 14.11 -2.39
C TYR A 305 16.88 13.70 -2.58
N ASP A 306 17.63 13.47 -1.51
CA ASP A 306 19.01 13.02 -1.59
C ASP A 306 19.10 11.50 -1.72
N GLU A 307 20.09 11.02 -2.48
CA GLU A 307 20.46 9.60 -2.55
C GLU A 307 21.27 9.19 -1.31
N ASP A 308 21.43 7.88 -1.13
CA ASP A 308 22.23 7.28 -0.06
C ASP A 308 21.77 7.62 1.37
N ILE A 309 20.54 8.12 1.52
CA ILE A 309 19.91 8.24 2.84
C ILE A 309 19.50 6.86 3.31
N ILE A 310 19.85 6.51 4.54
CA ILE A 310 19.52 5.22 5.15
C ILE A 310 18.45 5.42 6.20
N MET A 311 17.35 4.67 6.07
CA MET A 311 16.37 4.50 7.12
C MET A 311 16.64 3.20 7.88
N MET A 312 16.58 3.27 9.20
CA MET A 312 16.64 2.11 10.11
C MET A 312 15.47 2.19 11.08
N MET A 313 14.52 1.26 10.95
CA MET A 313 13.41 1.13 11.90
C MET A 313 13.92 0.53 13.21
N TYR A 314 13.41 1.05 14.31
CA TYR A 314 13.58 0.49 15.65
C TYR A 314 12.22 0.42 16.35
N ASP A 315 12.13 -0.38 17.39
CA ASP A 315 10.89 -0.52 18.15
C ASP A 315 10.72 0.66 19.11
N ASP A 316 9.51 1.20 19.19
CA ASP A 316 9.07 2.20 20.16
C ASP A 316 7.83 1.67 20.89
N VAL A 317 7.50 2.20 22.06
CA VAL A 317 6.44 1.69 22.91
C VAL A 317 5.47 2.79 23.34
N VAL A 318 4.18 2.42 23.44
CA VAL A 318 3.17 3.22 24.12
C VAL A 318 2.90 2.60 25.49
N ILE A 319 2.99 3.41 26.54
CA ILE A 319 2.65 3.01 27.90
C ILE A 319 1.41 3.76 28.32
N ALA A 320 0.33 3.03 28.61
CA ALA A 320 -0.94 3.59 29.02
C ALA A 320 -1.55 2.82 30.20
N LYS A 321 -2.37 3.49 30.99
CA LYS A 321 -3.18 2.82 32.01
C LYS A 321 -4.39 2.16 31.36
N LYS A 322 -4.89 1.05 31.91
CA LYS A 322 -6.10 0.40 31.44
C LYS A 322 -7.30 1.36 31.37
N SER A 323 -7.39 2.29 32.31
CA SER A 323 -8.45 3.32 32.38
C SER A 323 -8.40 4.39 31.25
N GLU A 324 -7.32 4.42 30.46
CA GLU A 324 -7.14 5.32 29.31
C GLU A 324 -7.57 4.65 28.00
N LEU A 325 -7.88 3.34 28.04
CA LEU A 325 -8.40 2.61 26.89
C LEU A 325 -9.88 2.93 26.64
N MET A 326 -10.30 2.93 25.39
CA MET A 326 -11.71 3.14 25.02
C MET A 326 -12.61 1.95 25.37
N SER A 327 -12.06 0.78 25.61
CA SER A 327 -12.77 -0.44 26.00
C SER A 327 -11.84 -1.34 26.81
N ASP A 328 -12.42 -2.09 27.74
CA ASP A 328 -11.74 -3.15 28.49
C ASP A 328 -11.80 -4.51 27.77
N ASP A 329 -12.52 -4.58 26.65
CA ASP A 329 -12.73 -5.80 25.87
C ASP A 329 -11.55 -6.00 24.89
N PHE A 330 -10.50 -6.65 25.38
CA PHE A 330 -9.39 -7.14 24.56
C PHE A 330 -8.90 -8.49 25.13
N PRO A 331 -8.50 -9.42 24.25
CA PRO A 331 -8.08 -10.76 24.69
C PRO A 331 -6.77 -10.68 25.47
N LEU A 332 -6.72 -11.40 26.58
CA LEU A 332 -5.49 -11.76 27.27
C LEU A 332 -5.05 -13.13 26.76
N ILE A 333 -3.78 -13.27 26.37
CA ILE A 333 -3.18 -14.51 25.87
C ILE A 333 -2.70 -15.35 27.04
#